data_9fa488304b14accae3bec65b229ef9b3
#
_entry.id   9fa488304b14accae3bec65b229ef9b3
#
_cell.length_a   1.000
_cell.length_b   1.000
_cell.length_c   1.000
_cell.angle_alpha   90.00
_cell.angle_beta   90.00
_cell.angle_gamma   90.00
#
_symmetry.space_group_name_H-M   'P 1'
#
loop_
_entity.id
_entity.type
_entity.pdbx_description
1 polymer ?
#
loop_
_entity_poly.entity_id
_entity_poly.type
_entity_poly.pdbx_seq_one_letter_code
_entity_poly.pdbx_strand_id
1 'polypeptide(L)'
;MTSIDLEIDLEQSREVYQVSDASVAYDEVDPGEEVTIYVRLRQVDQPDTIRAVKVRIPIAAAGRTVRVTVAAGNRVAVEQPLPGSLDDLIEQAKRRYPATSLVVSLQMPTRGLRFEGHVVDALPASALNSLQLVSSTEDSRPFATQSRTEVKLRQVVVGGTTLALRVRAAARDQLLGE
;
A
#
# COMPACT_ATOMS: atom_id res chain seq x y z
N MET A 1 4.01 36.11 12.23
CA MET A 1 3.88 34.79 12.93
C MET A 1 2.58 34.17 12.48
N THR A 2 2.64 33.07 11.81
CA THR A 2 1.44 32.33 11.35
C THR A 2 0.96 31.50 12.53
N SER A 3 -0.28 31.67 12.99
CA SER A 3 -0.88 30.84 14.03
C SER A 3 -1.28 29.49 13.43
N ILE A 4 -1.07 28.42 14.19
CA ILE A 4 -1.58 27.09 13.86
C ILE A 4 -2.74 26.85 14.83
N ASP A 5 -3.96 26.76 14.29
CA ASP A 5 -5.13 26.35 15.06
C ASP A 5 -5.23 24.82 14.96
N LEU A 6 -5.19 24.16 16.12
CA LEU A 6 -5.32 22.73 16.25
C LEU A 6 -6.61 22.40 16.99
N GLU A 7 -7.56 21.80 16.33
CA GLU A 7 -8.78 21.25 16.92
C GLU A 7 -8.58 19.74 17.15
N ILE A 8 -8.73 19.30 18.37
CA ILE A 8 -8.56 17.90 18.76
C ILE A 8 -9.89 17.40 19.34
N ASP A 9 -10.57 16.55 18.59
CA ASP A 9 -11.72 15.80 19.09
C ASP A 9 -11.25 14.50 19.75
N LEU A 10 -11.52 14.35 21.03
CA LEU A 10 -11.22 13.15 21.81
C LEU A 10 -12.52 12.36 22.05
N GLU A 11 -12.68 11.27 21.34
CA GLU A 11 -13.78 10.34 21.52
C GLU A 11 -13.29 9.09 22.28
N GLN A 12 -13.83 8.85 23.46
CA GLN A 12 -13.53 7.63 24.24
C GLN A 12 -14.41 6.50 23.71
N SER A 13 -13.98 5.84 22.66
CA SER A 13 -14.66 4.68 22.08
C SER A 13 -13.88 3.39 22.36
N ARG A 14 -14.58 2.33 22.75
CA ARG A 14 -14.03 0.97 22.81
C ARG A 14 -14.05 0.27 21.46
N GLU A 15 -14.48 0.95 20.42
CA GLU A 15 -14.65 0.41 19.08
C GLU A 15 -13.34 0.46 18.28
N VAL A 16 -12.38 -0.36 18.69
CA VAL A 16 -11.13 -0.55 17.97
C VAL A 16 -11.14 -1.91 17.30
N TYR A 17 -10.95 -1.93 15.99
CA TYR A 17 -10.76 -3.16 15.23
C TYR A 17 -9.28 -3.53 15.15
N GLN A 18 -8.96 -4.73 15.57
CA GLN A 18 -7.64 -5.32 15.36
C GLN A 18 -7.67 -6.22 14.12
N VAL A 19 -6.79 -5.97 13.16
CA VAL A 19 -6.56 -6.89 12.05
C VAL A 19 -5.93 -8.16 12.62
N SER A 20 -6.70 -9.26 12.63
CA SER A 20 -6.25 -10.55 13.19
C SER A 20 -5.74 -11.49 12.11
N ASP A 21 -6.37 -11.48 10.92
CA ASP A 21 -6.03 -12.37 9.83
C ASP A 21 -6.50 -11.81 8.49
N ALA A 22 -5.93 -12.32 7.38
CA ALA A 22 -6.42 -12.07 6.04
C ALA A 22 -6.27 -13.33 5.18
N SER A 23 -7.28 -13.62 4.37
CA SER A 23 -7.33 -14.79 3.50
C SER A 23 -7.88 -14.43 2.11
N VAL A 24 -7.62 -15.29 1.15
CA VAL A 24 -8.17 -15.26 -0.20
C VAL A 24 -8.87 -16.59 -0.48
N ALA A 25 -9.83 -16.58 -1.40
CA ALA A 25 -10.55 -17.81 -1.76
C ALA A 25 -9.66 -18.80 -2.51
N TYR A 26 -8.69 -18.30 -3.26
CA TYR A 26 -7.77 -19.08 -4.09
C TYR A 26 -6.35 -18.60 -3.91
N ASP A 27 -5.40 -19.52 -3.78
CA ASP A 27 -3.97 -19.20 -3.63
C ASP A 27 -3.32 -18.77 -4.95
N GLU A 28 -4.00 -19.01 -6.08
CA GLU A 28 -3.52 -18.70 -7.41
C GLU A 28 -4.59 -17.92 -8.19
N VAL A 29 -4.19 -16.80 -8.80
CA VAL A 29 -5.07 -15.84 -9.47
C VAL A 29 -4.50 -15.42 -10.83
N ASP A 30 -5.35 -14.92 -11.70
CA ASP A 30 -4.92 -14.45 -13.02
C ASP A 30 -4.44 -12.99 -12.99
N PRO A 31 -3.44 -12.63 -13.82
CA PRO A 31 -3.02 -11.22 -13.95
C PRO A 31 -4.17 -10.38 -14.51
N GLY A 32 -4.40 -9.20 -13.93
CA GLY A 32 -5.50 -8.31 -14.30
C GLY A 32 -6.84 -8.63 -13.63
N GLU A 33 -6.97 -9.77 -12.95
CA GLU A 33 -8.18 -10.19 -12.25
C GLU A 33 -8.45 -9.32 -11.00
N GLU A 34 -9.73 -9.18 -10.64
CA GLU A 34 -10.18 -8.61 -9.39
C GLU A 34 -10.35 -9.71 -8.35
N VAL A 35 -9.54 -9.68 -7.30
CA VAL A 35 -9.52 -10.69 -6.23
C VAL A 35 -10.11 -10.11 -4.96
N THR A 36 -10.93 -10.89 -4.26
CA THR A 36 -11.47 -10.51 -2.97
C THR A 36 -10.59 -11.03 -1.84
N ILE A 37 -10.09 -10.11 -1.03
CA ILE A 37 -9.35 -10.40 0.20
C ILE A 37 -10.31 -10.29 1.37
N TYR A 38 -10.44 -11.35 2.14
CA TYR A 38 -11.26 -11.41 3.34
C TYR A 38 -10.41 -11.08 4.55
N VAL A 39 -10.67 -9.94 5.15
CA VAL A 39 -9.94 -9.46 6.33
C VAL A 39 -10.77 -9.70 7.57
N ARG A 40 -10.20 -10.44 8.51
CA ARG A 40 -10.81 -10.70 9.82
C ARG A 40 -10.42 -9.59 10.79
N LEU A 41 -11.43 -8.89 11.27
CA LEU A 41 -11.30 -7.81 12.24
C LEU A 41 -11.86 -8.26 13.56
N ARG A 42 -11.03 -8.23 14.60
CA ARG A 42 -11.41 -8.56 15.98
C ARG A 42 -11.68 -7.29 16.76
N GLN A 43 -12.74 -7.32 17.53
CA GLN A 43 -13.09 -6.28 18.49
C GLN A 43 -13.18 -6.93 19.88
N VAL A 44 -12.83 -6.18 20.92
CA VAL A 44 -12.93 -6.68 22.29
C VAL A 44 -14.41 -6.90 22.65
N ASP A 45 -14.72 -8.05 23.21
CA ASP A 45 -16.07 -8.46 23.67
C ASP A 45 -17.14 -8.50 22.56
N GLN A 46 -16.73 -8.58 21.29
CA GLN A 46 -17.61 -8.70 20.14
C GLN A 46 -17.19 -9.86 19.23
N PRO A 47 -18.11 -10.44 18.46
CA PRO A 47 -17.74 -11.44 17.46
C PRO A 47 -16.86 -10.85 16.38
N ASP A 48 -15.96 -11.66 15.84
CA ASP A 48 -15.09 -11.28 14.73
C ASP A 48 -15.92 -10.82 13.51
N THR A 49 -15.52 -9.73 12.89
CA THR A 49 -16.15 -9.21 11.67
C THR A 49 -15.25 -9.50 10.47
N ILE A 50 -15.83 -9.97 9.36
CA ILE A 50 -15.10 -10.17 8.10
C ILE A 50 -15.42 -9.03 7.16
N ARG A 51 -14.37 -8.39 6.64
CA ARG A 51 -14.46 -7.36 5.58
C ARG A 51 -13.89 -7.90 4.29
N ALA A 52 -14.70 -7.89 3.24
CA ALA A 52 -14.30 -8.22 1.89
C ALA A 52 -13.73 -6.95 1.22
N VAL A 53 -12.49 -7.03 0.76
CA VAL A 53 -11.81 -5.95 0.04
C VAL A 53 -11.45 -6.45 -1.35
N LYS A 54 -11.98 -5.79 -2.38
CA LYS A 54 -11.66 -6.09 -3.77
C LYS A 54 -10.37 -5.39 -4.18
N VAL A 55 -9.46 -6.15 -4.75
CA VAL A 55 -8.15 -5.65 -5.18
C VAL A 55 -7.87 -6.16 -6.57
N ARG A 56 -7.49 -5.27 -7.48
CA ARG A 56 -7.09 -5.65 -8.83
C ARG A 56 -5.63 -6.07 -8.86
N ILE A 57 -5.37 -7.26 -9.39
CA ILE A 57 -4.02 -7.79 -9.56
C ILE A 57 -3.38 -7.13 -10.79
N PRO A 58 -2.27 -6.40 -10.64
CA PRO A 58 -1.63 -5.79 -11.79
C PRO A 58 -1.07 -6.82 -12.76
N ILE A 59 -1.20 -6.56 -14.05
CA ILE A 59 -0.69 -7.44 -15.12
C ILE A 59 0.83 -7.63 -14.99
N ALA A 60 1.55 -6.61 -14.54
CA ALA A 60 3.00 -6.68 -14.29
C ALA A 60 3.41 -7.71 -13.22
N ALA A 61 2.46 -8.26 -12.46
CA ALA A 61 2.70 -9.30 -11.47
C ALA A 61 2.65 -10.73 -12.06
N ALA A 62 2.35 -10.89 -13.35
CA ALA A 62 2.23 -12.18 -14.01
C ALA A 62 3.45 -13.09 -13.78
N GLY A 63 3.23 -14.35 -13.45
CA GLY A 63 4.25 -15.37 -13.18
C GLY A 63 5.01 -15.17 -11.87
N ARG A 64 4.54 -14.32 -10.96
CA ARG A 64 5.24 -14.00 -9.70
C ARG A 64 4.37 -14.26 -8.48
N THR A 65 5.03 -14.43 -7.33
CA THR A 65 4.37 -14.39 -6.05
C THR A 65 4.39 -12.95 -5.53
N VAL A 66 3.22 -12.40 -5.27
CA VAL A 66 3.02 -11.04 -4.76
C VAL A 66 2.77 -11.10 -3.27
N ARG A 67 3.47 -10.26 -2.51
CA ARG A 67 3.18 -10.07 -1.10
C ARG A 67 2.03 -9.08 -0.97
N VAL A 68 0.98 -9.51 -0.27
CA VAL A 68 -0.18 -8.69 0.07
C VAL A 68 -0.11 -8.35 1.55
N THR A 69 -0.03 -7.08 1.87
CA THR A 69 -0.03 -6.59 3.25
C THR A 69 -1.35 -5.88 3.52
N VAL A 70 -2.03 -6.30 4.58
CA VAL A 70 -3.25 -5.68 5.10
C VAL A 70 -2.87 -5.00 6.41
N ALA A 71 -3.09 -3.69 6.51
CA ALA A 71 -2.70 -2.95 7.70
C ALA A 71 -3.63 -1.77 7.99
N ALA A 72 -3.62 -1.30 9.23
CA ALA A 72 -4.21 -0.04 9.61
C ALA A 72 -3.56 1.12 8.84
N GLY A 73 -4.34 2.11 8.43
CA GLY A 73 -3.88 3.21 7.59
C GLY A 73 -2.68 3.96 8.18
N ASN A 74 -2.70 4.25 9.47
CA ASN A 74 -1.61 4.94 10.16
C ASN A 74 -0.29 4.15 10.24
N ARG A 75 -0.30 2.85 9.91
CA ARG A 75 0.89 1.98 9.84
C ARG A 75 1.46 1.86 8.43
N VAL A 76 0.76 2.37 7.43
CA VAL A 76 1.20 2.29 6.04
C VAL A 76 2.14 3.43 5.74
N ALA A 77 3.40 3.08 5.46
CA ALA A 77 4.37 4.07 5.00
C ALA A 77 4.02 4.52 3.57
N VAL A 78 3.91 5.82 3.36
CA VAL A 78 3.77 6.42 2.04
C VAL A 78 5.12 6.98 1.64
N GLU A 79 5.66 6.53 0.51
CA GLU A 79 6.89 7.10 -0.03
C GLU A 79 6.64 8.55 -0.44
N GLN A 80 7.43 9.44 0.11
CA GLN A 80 7.30 10.88 -0.10
C GLN A 80 8.69 11.49 -0.24
N PRO A 81 8.85 12.58 -1.01
CA PRO A 81 10.10 13.32 -1.05
C PRO A 81 10.44 13.90 0.33
N LEU A 82 11.70 14.25 0.54
CA LEU A 82 12.07 14.97 1.76
C LEU A 82 11.41 16.36 1.74
N PRO A 83 10.74 16.77 2.83
CA PRO A 83 10.10 18.07 2.87
C PRO A 83 11.16 19.18 2.89
N GLY A 84 11.06 20.13 1.97
CA GLY A 84 11.91 21.32 1.89
C GLY A 84 11.31 22.52 2.61
N SER A 85 10.02 22.47 2.93
CA SER A 85 9.28 23.55 3.52
C SER A 85 8.23 23.07 4.51
N LEU A 86 7.65 23.99 5.30
CA LEU A 86 6.52 23.70 6.18
C LEU A 86 5.27 23.28 5.38
N ASP A 87 5.05 23.89 4.23
CA ASP A 87 3.92 23.56 3.36
C ASP A 87 4.05 22.14 2.83
N ASP A 88 5.25 21.68 2.47
CA ASP A 88 5.50 20.29 2.08
C ASP A 88 5.18 19.31 3.22
N LEU A 89 5.54 19.66 4.46
CA LEU A 89 5.20 18.83 5.64
C LEU A 89 3.69 18.73 5.84
N ILE A 90 2.95 19.81 5.67
CA ILE A 90 1.49 19.83 5.78
C ILE A 90 0.88 18.95 4.67
N GLU A 91 1.33 19.10 3.43
CA GLU A 91 0.85 18.28 2.31
C GLU A 91 1.19 16.80 2.50
N GLN A 92 2.35 16.48 3.04
CA GLN A 92 2.73 15.11 3.37
C GLN A 92 1.85 14.53 4.49
N ALA A 93 1.51 15.32 5.50
CA ALA A 93 0.61 14.90 6.55
C ALA A 93 -0.80 14.58 6.02
N LYS A 94 -1.31 15.38 5.08
CA LYS A 94 -2.61 15.16 4.42
C LYS A 94 -2.66 13.89 3.57
N ARG A 95 -1.52 13.44 3.04
CA ARG A 95 -1.42 12.21 2.22
C ARG A 95 -1.37 10.92 3.02
N ARG A 96 -1.28 11.00 4.35
CA ARG A 96 -1.30 9.81 5.21
C ARG A 96 -2.69 9.23 5.29
N TYR A 97 -2.75 7.92 5.33
CA TYR A 97 -4.02 7.23 5.58
C TYR A 97 -4.44 7.43 7.04
N PRO A 98 -5.72 7.75 7.30
CA PRO A 98 -6.22 7.90 8.66
C PRO A 98 -6.22 6.56 9.41
N ALA A 99 -6.20 6.62 10.74
CA ALA A 99 -6.28 5.43 11.59
C ALA A 99 -7.61 4.65 11.45
N THR A 100 -8.62 5.29 10.88
CA THR A 100 -9.91 4.67 10.55
C THR A 100 -9.93 3.98 9.19
N SER A 101 -8.79 3.90 8.51
CA SER A 101 -8.66 3.20 7.22
C SER A 101 -8.01 1.84 7.38
N LEU A 102 -8.51 0.88 6.63
CA LEU A 102 -7.88 -0.40 6.34
C LEU A 102 -7.24 -0.31 4.96
N VAL A 103 -5.94 -0.55 4.86
CA VAL A 103 -5.21 -0.46 3.59
C VAL A 103 -4.68 -1.83 3.21
N VAL A 104 -5.01 -2.24 1.99
CA VAL A 104 -4.45 -3.44 1.36
C VAL A 104 -3.40 -3.00 0.35
N SER A 105 -2.16 -3.42 0.55
CA SER A 105 -1.02 -3.09 -0.28
C SER A 105 -0.48 -4.33 -0.98
N LEU A 106 -0.38 -4.30 -2.30
CA LEU A 106 0.32 -5.32 -3.09
C LEU A 106 1.72 -4.83 -3.42
N GLN A 107 2.73 -5.58 -2.99
CA GLN A 107 4.11 -5.27 -3.34
C GLN A 107 4.37 -5.63 -4.79
N MET A 108 4.67 -4.61 -5.61
CA MET A 108 4.94 -4.79 -7.03
C MET A 108 6.35 -5.31 -7.29
N PRO A 109 6.56 -6.06 -8.38
CA PRO A 109 7.90 -6.50 -8.79
C PRO A 109 8.77 -5.36 -9.33
N THR A 110 8.16 -4.21 -9.63
CA THR A 110 8.84 -3.00 -10.09
C THR A 110 9.41 -2.21 -8.91
N ARG A 111 10.47 -1.47 -9.18
CA ARG A 111 11.08 -0.57 -8.21
C ARG A 111 10.93 0.87 -8.65
N GLY A 112 10.65 1.73 -7.71
CA GLY A 112 10.75 3.17 -7.88
C GLY A 112 12.10 3.69 -7.38
N LEU A 113 12.40 4.94 -7.68
CA LEU A 113 13.57 5.66 -7.23
C LEU A 113 13.14 7.00 -6.63
N ARG A 114 13.67 7.31 -5.45
CA ARG A 114 13.65 8.66 -4.91
C ARG A 114 14.97 9.33 -5.27
N PHE A 115 14.90 10.49 -5.89
CA PHE A 115 16.06 11.23 -6.37
C PHE A 115 15.80 12.74 -6.29
N GLU A 116 16.66 13.49 -5.64
CA GLU A 116 16.61 14.96 -5.54
C GLU A 116 15.23 15.55 -5.24
N GLY A 117 14.53 14.97 -4.24
CA GLY A 117 13.19 15.45 -3.85
C GLY A 117 12.05 14.98 -4.76
N HIS A 118 12.35 14.22 -5.82
CA HIS A 118 11.34 13.62 -6.69
C HIS A 118 11.17 12.13 -6.39
N VAL A 119 9.96 11.64 -6.60
CA VAL A 119 9.63 10.21 -6.51
C VAL A 119 9.21 9.74 -7.89
N VAL A 120 9.92 8.76 -8.44
CA VAL A 120 9.61 8.15 -9.73
C VAL A 120 9.22 6.71 -9.50
N ASP A 121 7.96 6.40 -9.77
CA ASP A 121 7.41 5.05 -9.62
C ASP A 121 7.71 4.18 -10.85
N ALA A 122 7.86 2.88 -10.60
CA ALA A 122 7.87 1.85 -11.64
C ALA A 122 8.93 2.03 -12.75
N LEU A 123 10.19 2.21 -12.36
CA LEU A 123 11.30 2.27 -13.32
C LEU A 123 11.69 0.86 -13.82
N PRO A 124 11.98 0.70 -15.13
CA PRO A 124 12.65 -0.48 -15.65
C PRO A 124 14.02 -0.70 -15.01
N ALA A 125 14.45 -1.95 -14.86
CA ALA A 125 15.74 -2.26 -14.24
C ALA A 125 16.94 -1.58 -14.95
N SER A 126 16.88 -1.45 -16.27
CA SER A 126 17.88 -0.74 -17.06
C SER A 126 17.97 0.75 -16.70
N ALA A 127 16.83 1.42 -16.54
CA ALA A 127 16.79 2.82 -16.14
C ALA A 127 17.27 3.02 -14.70
N LEU A 128 16.90 2.12 -13.79
CA LEU A 128 17.42 2.11 -12.42
C LEU A 128 18.94 2.01 -12.38
N ASN A 129 19.52 1.06 -13.12
CA ASN A 129 20.97 0.89 -13.18
C ASN A 129 21.66 2.12 -13.73
N SER A 130 21.13 2.72 -14.81
CA SER A 130 21.70 3.93 -15.41
C SER A 130 21.66 5.12 -14.45
N LEU A 131 20.54 5.31 -13.74
CA LEU A 131 20.40 6.40 -12.78
C LEU A 131 21.26 6.19 -11.52
N GLN A 132 21.42 4.96 -11.05
CA GLN A 132 22.31 4.65 -9.94
C GLN A 132 23.79 4.85 -10.26
N LEU A 133 24.19 4.63 -11.52
CA LEU A 133 25.57 4.88 -11.97
C LEU A 133 25.89 6.38 -12.09
N VAL A 134 24.91 7.21 -12.41
CA VAL A 134 25.08 8.67 -12.59
C VAL A 134 24.96 9.41 -11.26
N SER A 135 24.14 8.94 -10.33
CA SER A 135 23.94 9.59 -9.04
C SER A 135 24.76 8.90 -7.94
N SER A 136 25.99 9.34 -7.75
CA SER A 136 26.81 9.02 -6.58
C SER A 136 26.39 9.80 -5.32
N THR A 137 25.24 10.47 -5.36
CA THR A 137 24.72 11.30 -4.28
C THR A 137 23.93 10.45 -3.28
N GLU A 138 24.12 10.70 -1.98
CA GLU A 138 23.48 9.99 -0.85
C GLU A 138 21.94 10.01 -0.86
N ASP A 139 21.32 10.81 -1.74
CA ASP A 139 19.87 11.04 -1.79
C ASP A 139 19.11 10.11 -2.75
N SER A 140 19.78 9.20 -3.46
CA SER A 140 19.07 8.29 -4.36
C SER A 140 18.78 6.94 -3.66
N ARG A 141 17.51 6.69 -3.34
CA ARG A 141 17.10 5.45 -2.66
C ARG A 141 16.03 4.71 -3.46
N PRO A 142 16.34 3.47 -3.88
CA PRO A 142 15.33 2.63 -4.51
C PRO A 142 14.30 2.16 -3.48
N PHE A 143 13.04 2.07 -3.87
CA PHE A 143 11.96 1.51 -3.07
C PHE A 143 11.10 0.54 -3.88
N ALA A 144 10.41 -0.37 -3.18
CA ALA A 144 9.46 -1.27 -3.81
C ALA A 144 8.14 -0.53 -4.06
N THR A 145 7.70 -0.48 -5.31
CA THR A 145 6.39 0.09 -5.63
C THR A 145 5.26 -0.78 -5.09
N GLN A 146 4.16 -0.15 -4.75
CA GLN A 146 3.00 -0.82 -4.17
C GLN A 146 1.71 -0.32 -4.83
N SER A 147 0.85 -1.25 -5.21
CA SER A 147 -0.53 -0.94 -5.52
C SER A 147 -1.34 -0.99 -4.23
N ARG A 148 -2.16 0.03 -3.95
CA ARG A 148 -2.88 0.16 -2.68
C ARG A 148 -4.36 0.36 -2.90
N THR A 149 -5.14 -0.28 -2.05
CA THR A 149 -6.60 -0.10 -1.96
C THR A 149 -6.95 0.30 -0.54
N GLU A 150 -7.60 1.44 -0.38
CA GLU A 150 -8.08 1.94 0.91
C GLU A 150 -9.56 1.61 1.11
N VAL A 151 -9.90 1.15 2.30
CA VAL A 151 -11.29 1.00 2.76
C VAL A 151 -11.47 1.84 4.02
N LYS A 152 -12.32 2.84 3.96
CA LYS A 152 -12.64 3.68 5.11
C LYS A 152 -13.63 2.97 6.03
N LEU A 153 -13.33 2.95 7.29
CA LEU A 153 -14.18 2.43 8.36
C LEU A 153 -14.59 3.59 9.29
N ARG A 154 -15.55 3.34 10.16
CA ARG A 154 -15.93 4.33 11.18
C ARG A 154 -15.03 4.23 12.41
N GLN A 155 -14.60 3.00 12.71
CA GLN A 155 -13.80 2.67 13.88
C GLN A 155 -12.31 2.77 13.58
N VAL A 156 -11.52 3.00 14.61
CA VAL A 156 -10.06 2.94 14.53
C VAL A 156 -9.62 1.51 14.26
N VAL A 157 -8.68 1.36 13.36
CA VAL A 157 -8.06 0.08 13.01
C VAL A 157 -6.64 0.02 13.55
N VAL A 158 -6.26 -1.13 14.10
CA VAL A 158 -4.89 -1.38 14.58
C VAL A 158 -4.38 -2.71 14.04
N GLY A 159 -3.07 -2.87 14.04
CA GLY A 159 -2.44 -4.11 13.61
C GLY A 159 -2.28 -4.21 12.09
N GLY A 160 -2.01 -5.43 11.67
CA GLY A 160 -1.83 -5.78 10.25
C GLY A 160 -1.36 -7.21 10.12
N THR A 161 -1.53 -7.77 8.93
CA THR A 161 -1.11 -9.12 8.56
C THR A 161 -0.61 -9.13 7.12
N THR A 162 0.06 -10.22 6.73
CA THR A 162 0.61 -10.37 5.38
C THR A 162 0.32 -11.77 4.88
N LEU A 163 -0.07 -11.86 3.61
CA LEU A 163 -0.24 -13.11 2.90
C LEU A 163 0.52 -13.09 1.56
N ALA A 164 0.81 -14.26 1.01
CA ALA A 164 1.42 -14.43 -0.30
C ALA A 164 0.35 -14.88 -1.29
N LEU A 165 0.35 -14.28 -2.48
CA LEU A 165 -0.58 -14.59 -3.56
C LEU A 165 0.22 -14.95 -4.81
N ARG A 166 0.00 -16.13 -5.38
CA ARG A 166 0.63 -16.54 -6.62
C ARG A 166 -0.18 -16.01 -7.80
N VAL A 167 0.48 -15.33 -8.72
CA VAL A 167 -0.12 -14.84 -9.96
C VAL A 167 0.32 -15.73 -11.09
N ARG A 168 -0.62 -16.29 -11.87
CA ARG A 168 -0.33 -17.13 -13.02
C ARG A 168 0.49 -16.40 -14.06
N ALA A 169 1.28 -17.13 -14.83
CA ALA A 169 1.93 -16.55 -16.00
C ALA A 169 0.87 -16.12 -17.01
N ALA A 170 1.08 -14.94 -17.63
CA ALA A 170 0.19 -14.51 -18.72
C ALA A 170 0.22 -15.56 -19.84
N ALA A 171 -0.95 -15.96 -20.34
CA ALA A 171 -1.03 -16.83 -21.50
C ALA A 171 -0.37 -16.12 -22.70
N ARG A 172 0.46 -16.83 -23.46
CA ARG A 172 1.21 -16.26 -24.61
C ARG A 172 0.33 -15.58 -25.67
N ASP A 173 -0.95 -15.94 -25.73
CA ASP A 173 -1.90 -15.38 -26.71
C ASP A 173 -2.34 -13.93 -26.42
N GLN A 174 -2.12 -13.41 -25.22
CA GLN A 174 -2.48 -12.02 -24.91
C GLN A 174 -1.40 -11.01 -25.30
N LEU A 175 -0.22 -11.45 -25.73
CA LEU A 175 0.89 -10.58 -26.14
C LEU A 175 0.97 -10.36 -27.66
N LEU A 176 0.12 -10.99 -28.46
CA LEU A 176 0.12 -10.91 -29.93
C LEU A 176 -1.14 -10.22 -30.50
N GLY A 177 -1.95 -9.61 -29.67
CA GLY A 177 -3.17 -8.94 -30.09
C GLY A 177 -3.09 -7.42 -29.94
N GLU A 178 -2.22 -6.78 -30.74
CA GLU A 178 -2.34 -5.41 -31.26
C GLU A 178 -1.41 -5.24 -32.45
#